data_33a121d94a24c440c754cf8848cb42f3
#
_entry.id   33a121d94a24c440c754cf8848cb42f3
#
_cell.length_a   1.000
_cell.length_b   1.000
_cell.length_c   1.000
_cell.angle_alpha   90.00
_cell.angle_beta   90.00
_cell.angle_gamma   90.00
#
_symmetry.space_group_name_H-M   'P 1'
#
loop_
_entity.id
_entity.type
_entity.pdbx_description
1 polymer ?
#
loop_
_entity_poly.entity_id
_entity_poly.type
_entity_poly.pdbx_seq_one_letter_code
_entity_poly.pdbx_strand_id
1 'polypeptide(L)'
;LEDVLAGFGVIVTRDDGINPTINLNILGRHTVGTGSAPQAVISSLVTAPLDRAGLKMIDIDKFSPEMQNPEITKGAGAGDVPLSNYKMIAALAVKHGDIKKADMASFIAKHGLIGWAPTQGHIPSGVPYLGFAHQELLTGRLKKIMVIGKGSLFLGRMTNLFDGVSFVVQANVGTEKEKSTDKESLSVAPKTKIALTGIGSEHGEANVMAAAISAARQGLEVYYLGTLRAPEVTTISVDNIEDSQKKMEEMLKRQEVDGAVTMHYPFPIGVSTVGKVVVPANGRHMYIATTTGTSSTNRVEAMVNNAIYGIIVAKVAGLREPTVGILNVEGAHQAEIILNKLKATGYPLHWAQSSRAGGGAILRGNDVLAGNTDVLVCDSLTGNILIKMLSAFTTGGNYETIGAGYGPGIGRNYTNLIHIISRASGAPLITKALFYAAEMVKGKIFEVAKAEFAAVDAAGLADLLFTMQEDKQKAVIAEDKLVTPCAEPCTFSIQGIEVMDLDEAVHILWRAGIYAQTGMGCTGPVVMINETKKEKTLTLHRKACLLN
;
A
#
# COMPACT_ATOMS: atom_id res chain seq x y z
N LEU A 1 -5.12 31.85 22.85
CA LEU A 1 -4.78 30.55 22.21
C LEU A 1 -3.32 30.45 21.77
N GLU A 2 -2.59 31.54 21.74
CA GLU A 2 -1.18 31.57 21.32
C GLU A 2 -0.28 30.73 22.24
N ASP A 3 -0.69 30.51 23.48
CA ASP A 3 0.06 29.77 24.50
C ASP A 3 -0.47 28.34 24.76
N VAL A 4 -1.44 27.84 23.95
CA VAL A 4 -2.03 26.52 24.14
C VAL A 4 -1.64 25.59 23.02
N LEU A 5 -0.81 24.59 23.34
CA LEU A 5 -0.59 23.41 22.51
C LEU A 5 -1.68 22.39 22.82
N ALA A 6 -2.52 22.11 21.82
CA ALA A 6 -3.53 21.07 21.92
C ALA A 6 -3.35 20.08 20.78
N GLY A 7 -3.47 18.80 21.10
CA GLY A 7 -3.47 17.70 20.14
C GLY A 7 -4.61 16.75 20.44
N PHE A 8 -5.13 16.12 19.42
CA PHE A 8 -6.08 15.03 19.56
C PHE A 8 -5.77 13.94 18.55
N GLY A 9 -6.15 12.73 18.88
CA GLY A 9 -6.02 11.57 18.00
C GLY A 9 -7.33 10.81 17.93
N VAL A 10 -7.64 10.27 16.77
CA VAL A 10 -8.79 9.38 16.56
C VAL A 10 -8.28 8.03 16.11
N ILE A 11 -8.64 6.97 16.84
CA ILE A 11 -8.36 5.59 16.44
C ILE A 11 -9.57 5.09 15.65
N VAL A 12 -9.33 4.66 14.42
CA VAL A 12 -10.33 4.03 13.57
C VAL A 12 -10.00 2.55 13.44
N THR A 13 -10.98 1.70 13.77
CA THR A 13 -10.86 0.23 13.74
C THR A 13 -11.95 -0.37 12.84
N ARG A 14 -11.97 -1.70 12.74
CA ARG A 14 -13.15 -2.38 12.18
C ARG A 14 -14.34 -2.23 13.12
N ASP A 15 -15.54 -2.28 12.53
CA ASP A 15 -16.78 -2.24 13.29
C ASP A 15 -16.82 -3.38 14.33
N ASP A 16 -16.98 -3.00 15.59
CA ASP A 16 -17.03 -3.91 16.74
C ASP A 16 -18.47 -4.18 17.24
N GLY A 17 -19.45 -3.60 16.56
CA GLY A 17 -20.87 -3.69 16.94
C GLY A 17 -21.26 -2.84 18.16
N ILE A 18 -20.35 -2.05 18.73
CA ILE A 18 -20.54 -1.25 19.96
C ILE A 18 -20.21 0.22 19.71
N ASN A 19 -19.00 0.50 19.26
CA ASN A 19 -18.55 1.87 19.02
C ASN A 19 -19.21 2.49 17.80
N PRO A 20 -19.39 3.83 17.77
CA PRO A 20 -19.95 4.53 16.61
C PRO A 20 -19.17 4.21 15.33
N THR A 21 -19.87 4.07 14.22
CA THR A 21 -19.30 3.67 12.94
C THR A 21 -19.24 4.82 11.94
N ILE A 22 -18.19 4.86 11.11
CA ILE A 22 -18.14 5.73 9.94
C ILE A 22 -18.95 5.05 8.82
N ASN A 23 -19.98 5.74 8.33
CA ASN A 23 -20.77 5.23 7.21
C ASN A 23 -20.04 5.49 5.89
N LEU A 24 -19.39 4.46 5.36
CA LEU A 24 -18.59 4.55 4.13
C LEU A 24 -19.43 4.82 2.87
N ASN A 25 -20.75 4.65 2.93
CA ASN A 25 -21.65 4.98 1.82
C ASN A 25 -22.00 6.47 1.78
N ILE A 26 -21.71 7.23 2.84
CA ILE A 26 -22.01 8.66 2.95
C ILE A 26 -20.70 9.44 3.09
N LEU A 27 -19.94 9.43 2.00
CA LEU A 27 -18.71 10.20 1.89
C LEU A 27 -18.90 11.33 0.89
N GLY A 28 -18.64 12.57 1.30
CA GLY A 28 -18.57 13.73 0.44
C GLY A 28 -17.15 14.04 0.04
N ARG A 29 -16.97 14.42 -1.21
CA ARG A 29 -15.68 14.86 -1.73
C ARG A 29 -15.85 16.05 -2.65
N HIS A 30 -15.03 17.05 -2.46
CA HIS A 30 -14.82 18.14 -3.41
C HIS A 30 -13.41 18.00 -4.00
N THR A 31 -13.31 17.98 -5.32
CA THR A 31 -12.04 17.69 -6.03
C THR A 31 -11.37 19.00 -6.43
N VAL A 32 -10.04 19.05 -6.32
CA VAL A 32 -9.21 20.14 -6.82
C VAL A 32 -9.55 20.42 -8.29
N GLY A 33 -9.70 21.70 -8.63
CA GLY A 33 -10.02 22.15 -10.00
C GLY A 33 -11.52 22.20 -10.35
N THR A 34 -12.42 21.74 -9.49
CA THR A 34 -13.89 21.78 -9.75
C THR A 34 -14.54 23.11 -9.33
N GLY A 35 -13.73 24.10 -8.99
CA GLY A 35 -14.16 25.43 -8.57
C GLY A 35 -14.16 25.64 -7.07
N SER A 36 -14.19 26.89 -6.63
CA SER A 36 -14.11 27.30 -5.22
C SER A 36 -15.32 28.07 -4.73
N ALA A 37 -16.42 28.08 -5.49
CA ALA A 37 -17.67 28.72 -5.04
C ALA A 37 -18.18 28.05 -3.75
N PRO A 38 -18.35 28.79 -2.64
CA PRO A 38 -18.67 28.19 -1.36
C PRO A 38 -19.90 27.28 -1.38
N GLN A 39 -20.91 27.66 -2.15
CA GLN A 39 -22.14 26.88 -2.28
C GLN A 39 -21.91 25.56 -3.02
N ALA A 40 -21.11 25.55 -4.08
CA ALA A 40 -20.79 24.34 -4.82
C ALA A 40 -19.97 23.36 -3.95
N VAL A 41 -19.02 23.88 -3.18
CA VAL A 41 -18.21 23.10 -2.25
C VAL A 41 -19.09 22.44 -1.20
N ILE A 42 -19.96 23.21 -0.50
CA ILE A 42 -20.84 22.62 0.51
C ILE A 42 -21.87 21.68 -0.11
N SER A 43 -22.33 21.93 -1.34
CA SER A 43 -23.19 20.96 -2.03
C SER A 43 -22.47 19.63 -2.27
N SER A 44 -21.22 19.64 -2.71
CA SER A 44 -20.42 18.42 -2.92
C SER A 44 -20.14 17.67 -1.61
N LEU A 45 -19.98 18.41 -0.51
CA LEU A 45 -19.62 17.82 0.79
C LEU A 45 -20.82 17.41 1.62
N VAL A 46 -21.99 18.06 1.48
CA VAL A 46 -23.16 17.83 2.35
C VAL A 46 -24.33 17.27 1.57
N THR A 47 -24.88 18.03 0.61
CA THR A 47 -26.13 17.61 -0.04
C THR A 47 -25.93 16.40 -0.93
N ALA A 48 -24.92 16.39 -1.79
CA ALA A 48 -24.70 15.29 -2.73
C ALA A 48 -24.47 13.91 -2.08
N PRO A 49 -23.68 13.76 -1.00
CA PRO A 49 -23.56 12.46 -0.33
C PRO A 49 -24.83 12.05 0.42
N LEU A 50 -25.59 12.98 0.99
CA LEU A 50 -26.87 12.69 1.65
C LEU A 50 -27.94 12.26 0.64
N ASP A 51 -28.05 12.96 -0.50
CA ASP A 51 -28.97 12.61 -1.58
C ASP A 51 -28.73 11.21 -2.13
N ARG A 52 -27.45 10.86 -2.35
CA ARG A 52 -27.09 9.49 -2.78
C ARG A 52 -27.50 8.43 -1.77
N ALA A 53 -27.54 8.78 -0.49
CA ALA A 53 -27.93 7.89 0.60
C ALA A 53 -29.45 7.94 0.90
N GLY A 54 -30.22 8.74 0.17
CA GLY A 54 -31.66 8.94 0.41
C GLY A 54 -31.96 9.63 1.74
N LEU A 55 -31.02 10.41 2.29
CA LEU A 55 -31.14 11.13 3.56
C LEU A 55 -31.39 12.63 3.31
N LYS A 56 -32.15 13.24 4.22
CA LYS A 56 -32.34 14.68 4.30
C LYS A 56 -31.33 15.30 5.24
N MET A 57 -31.10 16.60 5.13
CA MET A 57 -30.20 17.30 6.05
C MET A 57 -30.74 17.32 7.50
N ILE A 58 -32.05 17.23 7.69
CA ILE A 58 -32.68 17.11 9.02
C ILE A 58 -32.42 15.73 9.68
N ASP A 59 -31.97 14.72 8.95
CA ASP A 59 -31.62 13.39 9.48
C ASP A 59 -30.22 13.35 10.11
N ILE A 60 -29.46 14.42 9.98
CA ILE A 60 -28.16 14.60 10.63
C ILE A 60 -28.37 15.43 11.92
N ASP A 61 -28.09 14.84 13.06
CA ASP A 61 -28.28 15.50 14.35
C ASP A 61 -27.37 16.71 14.55
N LYS A 62 -26.09 16.56 14.15
CA LYS A 62 -25.10 17.64 14.26
C LYS A 62 -24.17 17.68 13.03
N PHE A 63 -23.93 18.90 12.56
CA PHE A 63 -22.90 19.19 11.56
C PHE A 63 -21.67 19.80 12.24
N SER A 64 -20.50 19.25 11.99
CA SER A 64 -19.22 19.77 12.44
C SER A 64 -18.38 20.24 11.24
N PRO A 65 -18.59 21.48 10.78
CA PRO A 65 -17.82 22.07 9.67
C PRO A 65 -16.47 22.64 10.15
N GLU A 66 -15.95 23.64 9.45
CA GLU A 66 -14.79 24.41 9.92
C GLU A 66 -15.15 25.16 11.22
N MET A 67 -14.63 24.65 12.32
CA MET A 67 -14.90 25.13 13.68
C MET A 67 -13.82 26.10 14.20
N GLN A 68 -13.29 26.95 13.33
CA GLN A 68 -12.26 27.93 13.68
C GLN A 68 -12.79 28.95 14.68
N ASN A 69 -11.93 29.42 15.60
CA ASN A 69 -12.29 30.43 16.58
C ASN A 69 -12.64 31.77 15.93
N PRO A 70 -13.90 32.27 16.06
CA PRO A 70 -14.35 33.53 15.47
C PRO A 70 -13.63 34.77 16.01
N GLU A 71 -13.09 34.73 17.23
CA GLU A 71 -12.35 35.86 17.81
C GLU A 71 -11.08 36.13 17.00
N ILE A 72 -10.43 35.08 16.49
CA ILE A 72 -9.25 35.19 15.64
C ILE A 72 -9.65 35.48 14.19
N THR A 73 -10.61 34.73 13.65
CA THR A 73 -10.97 34.82 12.23
C THR A 73 -11.65 36.13 11.85
N LYS A 74 -12.39 36.76 12.75
CA LYS A 74 -12.97 38.10 12.55
C LYS A 74 -11.89 39.15 12.41
N GLY A 75 -10.89 39.12 13.28
CA GLY A 75 -9.73 40.03 13.20
C GLY A 75 -8.90 39.86 11.92
N ALA A 76 -8.81 38.65 11.41
CA ALA A 76 -8.16 38.31 10.14
C ALA A 76 -9.02 38.56 8.89
N GLY A 77 -10.22 39.13 9.03
CA GLY A 77 -11.11 39.45 7.91
C GLY A 77 -11.94 38.28 7.37
N ALA A 78 -11.87 37.09 7.98
CA ALA A 78 -12.63 35.92 7.54
C ALA A 78 -14.05 35.82 8.17
N GLY A 79 -14.35 36.67 9.16
CA GLY A 79 -15.63 36.72 9.85
C GLY A 79 -15.84 35.52 10.79
N ASP A 80 -17.12 35.22 11.07
CA ASP A 80 -17.52 34.07 11.87
C ASP A 80 -17.64 32.84 10.95
N VAL A 81 -16.58 32.06 10.86
CA VAL A 81 -16.50 30.94 9.93
C VAL A 81 -17.47 29.82 10.27
N PRO A 82 -17.62 29.34 11.51
CA PRO A 82 -18.61 28.34 11.87
C PRO A 82 -20.04 28.79 11.53
N LEU A 83 -20.45 29.99 11.95
CA LEU A 83 -21.77 30.51 11.69
C LEU A 83 -22.05 30.67 10.19
N SER A 84 -21.06 31.10 9.41
CA SER A 84 -21.17 31.22 7.95
C SER A 84 -21.43 29.87 7.29
N ASN A 85 -20.75 28.82 7.74
CA ASN A 85 -20.96 27.45 7.26
C ASN A 85 -22.36 26.95 7.63
N TYR A 86 -22.83 27.16 8.86
CA TYR A 86 -24.20 26.78 9.27
C TYR A 86 -25.29 27.50 8.49
N LYS A 87 -25.11 28.80 8.23
CA LYS A 87 -26.05 29.56 7.39
C LYS A 87 -26.11 28.98 5.98
N MET A 88 -25.00 28.55 5.44
CA MET A 88 -24.93 27.97 4.11
C MET A 88 -25.60 26.58 4.05
N ILE A 89 -25.34 25.72 5.05
CA ILE A 89 -25.98 24.40 5.18
C ILE A 89 -27.52 24.60 5.31
N ALA A 90 -27.98 25.52 6.15
CA ALA A 90 -29.41 25.82 6.32
C ALA A 90 -30.03 26.35 5.02
N ALA A 91 -29.33 27.22 4.28
CA ALA A 91 -29.82 27.72 2.98
C ALA A 91 -29.96 26.59 1.94
N LEU A 92 -29.04 25.63 1.95
CA LEU A 92 -29.13 24.42 1.09
C LEU A 92 -30.29 23.53 1.53
N ALA A 93 -30.57 23.38 2.85
CA ALA A 93 -31.72 22.65 3.36
C ALA A 93 -33.03 23.25 2.90
N VAL A 94 -33.14 24.59 2.85
CA VAL A 94 -34.29 25.28 2.27
C VAL A 94 -34.40 25.00 0.76
N LYS A 95 -33.31 25.11 0.04
CA LYS A 95 -33.27 24.87 -1.42
C LYS A 95 -33.69 23.45 -1.79
N HIS A 96 -33.33 22.46 -0.96
CA HIS A 96 -33.72 21.04 -1.13
C HIS A 96 -35.15 20.75 -0.63
N GLY A 97 -35.77 21.69 0.03
CA GLY A 97 -37.13 21.49 0.57
C GLY A 97 -37.18 20.70 1.88
N ASP A 98 -36.04 20.51 2.55
CA ASP A 98 -35.97 19.81 3.84
C ASP A 98 -36.52 20.66 4.99
N ILE A 99 -36.40 21.98 4.88
CA ILE A 99 -36.94 22.96 5.83
C ILE A 99 -37.54 24.17 5.10
N LYS A 100 -38.42 24.91 5.78
CA LYS A 100 -38.92 26.22 5.30
C LYS A 100 -37.91 27.34 5.61
N LYS A 101 -37.92 28.42 4.84
CA LYS A 101 -37.04 29.58 5.05
C LYS A 101 -37.18 30.17 6.47
N ALA A 102 -38.40 30.16 7.04
CA ALA A 102 -38.64 30.62 8.40
C ALA A 102 -37.93 29.78 9.47
N ASP A 103 -37.62 28.53 9.18
CA ASP A 103 -37.06 27.57 10.14
C ASP A 103 -35.52 27.56 10.15
N MET A 104 -34.87 28.39 9.32
CA MET A 104 -33.39 28.40 9.22
C MET A 104 -32.69 28.64 10.56
N ALA A 105 -33.18 29.58 11.36
CA ALA A 105 -32.56 29.89 12.65
C ALA A 105 -32.71 28.72 13.65
N SER A 106 -33.88 28.10 13.70
CA SER A 106 -34.12 26.93 14.55
C SER A 106 -33.29 25.70 14.07
N PHE A 107 -33.17 25.53 12.77
CA PHE A 107 -32.29 24.49 12.20
C PHE A 107 -30.83 24.69 12.63
N ILE A 108 -30.29 25.92 12.50
CA ILE A 108 -28.91 26.22 12.93
C ILE A 108 -28.74 25.96 14.43
N ALA A 109 -29.67 26.39 15.26
CA ALA A 109 -29.64 26.17 16.70
C ALA A 109 -29.67 24.66 17.06
N LYS A 110 -30.48 23.89 16.35
CA LYS A 110 -30.63 22.44 16.59
C LYS A 110 -29.45 21.61 16.05
N HIS A 111 -29.03 21.87 14.83
CA HIS A 111 -28.09 21.03 14.09
C HIS A 111 -26.64 21.57 14.09
N GLY A 112 -26.43 22.83 14.47
CA GLY A 112 -25.11 23.41 14.68
C GLY A 112 -24.50 23.02 16.03
N LEU A 113 -23.23 23.31 16.19
CA LEU A 113 -22.50 23.12 17.44
C LEU A 113 -22.41 24.45 18.21
N ILE A 114 -22.27 24.37 19.52
CA ILE A 114 -21.97 25.48 20.41
C ILE A 114 -20.47 25.54 20.62
N GLY A 115 -19.86 26.71 20.34
CA GLY A 115 -18.40 26.90 20.50
C GLY A 115 -17.62 26.61 19.24
N TRP A 116 -16.33 26.45 19.40
CA TRP A 116 -15.34 26.26 18.33
C TRP A 116 -14.18 25.37 18.79
N ALA A 117 -13.38 24.90 17.82
CA ALA A 117 -12.23 24.07 18.08
C ALA A 117 -11.02 24.89 18.55
N PRO A 118 -10.10 24.30 19.31
CA PRO A 118 -8.85 24.96 19.71
C PRO A 118 -7.82 25.06 18.58
N THR A 119 -8.20 24.76 17.33
CA THR A 119 -7.31 24.81 16.16
C THR A 119 -7.83 25.77 15.11
N GLN A 120 -6.91 26.38 14.35
CA GLN A 120 -7.21 27.24 13.21
C GLN A 120 -7.16 26.53 11.85
N GLY A 121 -6.83 25.25 11.82
CA GLY A 121 -6.79 24.48 10.58
C GLY A 121 -8.17 24.32 9.94
N HIS A 122 -8.29 24.62 8.64
CA HIS A 122 -9.57 24.56 7.92
C HIS A 122 -10.14 23.14 7.86
N ILE A 123 -9.36 22.16 7.38
CA ILE A 123 -9.84 20.77 7.25
C ILE A 123 -9.99 20.09 8.62
N PRO A 124 -9.01 20.15 9.53
CA PRO A 124 -9.07 19.39 10.77
C PRO A 124 -9.94 20.01 11.85
N SER A 125 -10.39 21.29 11.72
CA SER A 125 -11.04 22.01 12.81
C SER A 125 -12.42 21.44 13.22
N GLY A 126 -13.07 20.67 12.36
CA GLY A 126 -14.31 19.95 12.70
C GLY A 126 -14.09 18.61 13.42
N VAL A 127 -12.89 18.05 13.38
CA VAL A 127 -12.60 16.70 13.90
C VAL A 127 -12.60 16.61 15.43
N PRO A 128 -12.18 17.62 16.21
CA PRO A 128 -12.21 17.57 17.68
C PRO A 128 -13.58 17.28 18.28
N TYR A 129 -14.66 17.60 17.56
CA TYR A 129 -16.03 17.29 18.00
C TYR A 129 -16.27 15.79 18.16
N LEU A 130 -15.53 14.93 17.48
CA LEU A 130 -15.67 13.48 17.60
C LEU A 130 -15.49 12.99 19.04
N GLY A 131 -14.64 13.63 19.84
CA GLY A 131 -14.47 13.29 21.25
C GLY A 131 -15.76 13.44 22.08
N PHE A 132 -16.51 14.49 21.83
CA PHE A 132 -17.82 14.73 22.47
C PHE A 132 -18.91 13.85 21.85
N ALA A 133 -18.95 13.77 20.54
CA ALA A 133 -19.97 13.03 19.80
C ALA A 133 -19.93 11.52 20.09
N HIS A 134 -18.75 10.96 20.36
CA HIS A 134 -18.59 9.55 20.66
C HIS A 134 -19.50 9.09 21.81
N GLN A 135 -19.50 9.80 22.94
CA GLN A 135 -20.35 9.48 24.09
C GLN A 135 -21.84 9.67 23.79
N GLU A 136 -22.18 10.71 23.04
CA GLU A 136 -23.58 10.98 22.66
C GLU A 136 -24.13 9.91 21.71
N LEU A 137 -23.30 9.42 20.78
CA LEU A 137 -23.63 8.35 19.86
C LEU A 137 -23.71 6.99 20.57
N LEU A 138 -22.79 6.70 21.51
CA LEU A 138 -22.84 5.48 22.33
C LEU A 138 -24.11 5.39 23.18
N THR A 139 -24.54 6.52 23.75
CA THR A 139 -25.73 6.57 24.59
C THR A 139 -27.05 6.71 23.79
N GLY A 140 -26.95 6.81 22.47
CA GLY A 140 -28.11 6.95 21.58
C GLY A 140 -28.80 8.35 21.65
N ARG A 141 -28.18 9.32 22.33
CA ARG A 141 -28.69 10.72 22.35
C ARG A 141 -28.53 11.40 21.00
N LEU A 142 -27.48 11.06 20.27
CA LEU A 142 -27.33 11.37 18.85
C LEU A 142 -27.34 10.07 18.03
N LYS A 143 -27.85 10.15 16.83
CA LYS A 143 -27.90 9.00 15.89
C LYS A 143 -26.89 9.15 14.76
N LYS A 144 -26.75 10.36 14.21
CA LYS A 144 -25.85 10.65 13.10
C LYS A 144 -25.26 12.05 13.24
N ILE A 145 -23.94 12.15 13.06
CA ILE A 145 -23.24 13.43 12.94
C ILE A 145 -22.47 13.46 11.63
N MET A 146 -22.26 14.65 11.08
CA MET A 146 -21.47 14.82 9.86
C MET A 146 -20.28 15.74 10.13
N VAL A 147 -19.08 15.22 9.91
CA VAL A 147 -17.83 15.99 9.96
C VAL A 147 -17.51 16.48 8.56
N ILE A 148 -17.21 17.78 8.43
CA ILE A 148 -17.01 18.44 7.14
C ILE A 148 -15.66 19.17 7.17
N GLY A 149 -14.67 18.61 6.51
CA GLY A 149 -13.37 19.24 6.27
C GLY A 149 -13.39 19.99 4.94
N LYS A 150 -13.33 21.31 5.00
CA LYS A 150 -13.31 22.17 3.84
C LYS A 150 -12.00 22.94 3.80
N GLY A 151 -11.29 22.95 2.67
CA GLY A 151 -10.05 23.69 2.50
C GLY A 151 -10.25 25.21 2.49
N SER A 152 -9.16 25.97 2.39
CA SER A 152 -9.21 27.41 2.39
C SER A 152 -9.86 27.97 1.12
N LEU A 153 -10.99 28.67 1.29
CA LEU A 153 -11.64 29.41 0.20
C LEU A 153 -10.72 30.47 -0.43
N PHE A 154 -9.82 31.02 0.36
CA PHE A 154 -8.85 31.99 -0.12
C PHE A 154 -7.85 31.34 -1.09
N LEU A 155 -7.25 30.21 -0.72
CA LEU A 155 -6.37 29.45 -1.59
C LEU A 155 -7.12 28.95 -2.84
N GLY A 156 -8.34 28.50 -2.69
CA GLY A 156 -9.18 28.10 -3.79
C GLY A 156 -9.39 29.21 -4.83
N ARG A 157 -9.62 30.44 -4.38
CA ARG A 157 -9.79 31.62 -5.26
C ARG A 157 -8.50 31.99 -5.97
N MET A 158 -7.36 31.87 -5.30
CA MET A 158 -6.06 32.25 -5.87
C MET A 158 -5.50 31.21 -6.83
N THR A 159 -5.67 29.94 -6.52
CA THR A 159 -4.96 28.84 -7.18
C THR A 159 -5.88 27.85 -7.89
N ASN A 160 -7.20 27.94 -7.66
CA ASN A 160 -8.19 26.93 -8.02
C ASN A 160 -7.86 25.51 -7.49
N LEU A 161 -6.97 25.42 -6.51
CA LEU A 161 -6.57 24.20 -5.82
C LEU A 161 -7.31 24.10 -4.50
N PHE A 162 -8.54 23.64 -4.56
CA PHE A 162 -9.42 23.50 -3.40
C PHE A 162 -9.83 22.03 -3.26
N ASP A 163 -9.64 21.47 -2.08
CA ASP A 163 -10.09 20.12 -1.76
C ASP A 163 -10.93 20.10 -0.47
N GLY A 164 -11.79 19.11 -0.36
CA GLY A 164 -12.63 18.95 0.82
C GLY A 164 -13.13 17.52 0.93
N VAL A 165 -13.42 17.11 2.16
CA VAL A 165 -13.94 15.78 2.50
C VAL A 165 -15.00 15.89 3.59
N SER A 166 -16.02 15.05 3.55
CA SER A 166 -16.95 14.87 4.64
C SER A 166 -17.30 13.41 4.82
N PHE A 167 -17.68 13.06 6.03
CA PHE A 167 -18.14 11.72 6.38
C PHE A 167 -19.18 11.77 7.50
N VAL A 168 -20.05 10.77 7.53
CA VAL A 168 -21.04 10.59 8.59
C VAL A 168 -20.55 9.56 9.59
N VAL A 169 -20.61 9.91 10.87
CA VAL A 169 -20.45 8.97 11.99
C VAL A 169 -21.82 8.74 12.60
N GLN A 170 -22.17 7.49 12.78
CA GLN A 170 -23.49 7.10 13.28
C GLN A 170 -23.39 6.20 14.50
N ALA A 171 -24.42 6.23 15.34
CA ALA A 171 -24.57 5.29 16.44
C ALA A 171 -24.57 3.87 15.87
N ASN A 172 -23.85 2.96 16.52
CA ASN A 172 -23.87 1.56 16.15
C ASN A 172 -25.21 0.95 16.55
N VAL A 173 -25.96 0.47 15.59
CA VAL A 173 -27.24 -0.21 15.85
C VAL A 173 -27.08 -1.71 16.11
N GLY A 174 -25.83 -2.15 16.29
CA GLY A 174 -25.47 -3.56 16.27
C GLY A 174 -25.59 -4.14 14.85
N THR A 175 -24.67 -4.96 14.44
CA THR A 175 -24.93 -5.78 13.27
C THR A 175 -26.09 -6.71 13.64
N GLU A 176 -27.27 -6.57 12.98
CA GLU A 176 -28.23 -7.65 12.96
C GLU A 176 -27.52 -8.87 12.38
N LYS A 177 -27.01 -9.72 13.27
CA LYS A 177 -26.70 -11.09 12.88
C LYS A 177 -28.02 -11.61 12.31
N GLU A 178 -28.05 -11.92 11.01
CA GLU A 178 -29.09 -12.76 10.45
C GLU A 178 -29.34 -13.86 11.47
N LYS A 179 -30.57 -13.92 11.99
CA LYS A 179 -31.00 -15.00 12.85
C LYS A 179 -31.06 -16.27 12.01
N SER A 180 -29.91 -16.87 11.77
CA SER A 180 -29.86 -18.29 11.49
C SER A 180 -30.22 -18.99 12.80
N THR A 181 -31.39 -19.54 12.83
CA THR A 181 -31.87 -20.52 13.83
C THR A 181 -31.02 -21.77 13.68
N ASP A 182 -29.86 -21.76 14.32
CA ASP A 182 -29.21 -23.01 14.73
C ASP A 182 -28.39 -22.70 15.99
N LYS A 183 -28.90 -23.21 17.10
CA LYS A 183 -28.15 -23.31 18.34
C LYS A 183 -27.06 -24.36 18.18
N GLU A 184 -26.03 -24.03 17.45
CA GLU A 184 -24.75 -24.71 17.59
C GLU A 184 -23.87 -23.92 18.57
N SER A 185 -23.38 -24.64 19.54
CA SER A 185 -22.41 -24.19 20.53
C SER A 185 -21.31 -23.40 19.83
N LEU A 186 -21.16 -22.10 20.15
CA LEU A 186 -20.04 -21.27 19.76
C LEU A 186 -18.76 -21.89 20.30
N SER A 187 -18.14 -22.78 19.56
CA SER A 187 -16.73 -23.07 19.71
C SER A 187 -16.02 -21.77 19.32
N VAL A 188 -15.42 -21.11 20.30
CA VAL A 188 -14.53 -19.95 20.08
C VAL A 188 -13.46 -20.44 19.11
N ALA A 189 -13.48 -19.95 17.87
CA ALA A 189 -12.45 -20.30 16.90
C ALA A 189 -11.07 -20.01 17.55
N PRO A 190 -10.12 -20.95 17.46
CA PRO A 190 -8.84 -20.79 18.13
C PRO A 190 -8.19 -19.49 17.67
N LYS A 191 -7.77 -18.67 18.63
CA LYS A 191 -7.08 -17.42 18.35
C LYS A 191 -5.77 -17.74 17.64
N THR A 192 -5.44 -16.98 16.60
CA THR A 192 -4.15 -17.11 15.90
C THR A 192 -3.02 -16.71 16.85
N LYS A 193 -2.01 -17.55 16.98
CA LYS A 193 -0.87 -17.40 17.88
C LYS A 193 0.36 -16.94 17.10
N ILE A 194 0.87 -15.75 17.41
CA ILE A 194 2.03 -15.20 16.73
C ILE A 194 3.15 -14.90 17.74
N ALA A 195 4.34 -15.43 17.47
CA ALA A 195 5.54 -15.09 18.23
C ALA A 195 6.09 -13.73 17.75
N LEU A 196 6.61 -12.93 18.68
CA LEU A 196 7.29 -11.66 18.39
C LEU A 196 8.60 -11.61 19.15
N THR A 197 9.73 -11.47 18.44
CA THR A 197 11.03 -11.24 19.08
C THR A 197 11.16 -9.79 19.51
N GLY A 198 11.46 -9.55 20.79
CA GLY A 198 11.50 -8.22 21.39
C GLY A 198 12.86 -7.53 21.30
N ILE A 199 13.95 -8.33 21.27
CA ILE A 199 15.32 -7.84 21.39
C ILE A 199 15.88 -7.43 20.02
N GLY A 200 16.61 -6.30 19.95
CA GLY A 200 17.31 -5.85 18.75
C GLY A 200 16.71 -4.63 18.05
N SER A 201 15.62 -4.04 18.58
CA SER A 201 15.04 -2.80 18.07
C SER A 201 15.95 -1.59 18.33
N GLU A 202 16.13 -0.74 17.33
CA GLU A 202 16.81 0.56 17.45
C GLU A 202 16.05 1.53 18.36
N HIS A 203 14.74 1.32 18.53
CA HIS A 203 13.86 2.11 19.41
C HIS A 203 13.63 1.47 20.77
N GLY A 204 14.38 0.41 21.08
CA GLY A 204 14.30 -0.30 22.34
C GLY A 204 13.16 -1.31 22.44
N GLU A 205 13.30 -2.21 23.39
CA GLU A 205 12.36 -3.32 23.61
C GLU A 205 10.97 -2.83 24.05
N ALA A 206 10.89 -1.69 24.74
CA ALA A 206 9.62 -1.08 25.15
C ALA A 206 8.72 -0.71 23.97
N ASN A 207 9.30 -0.26 22.86
CA ASN A 207 8.56 0.01 21.61
C ASN A 207 7.96 -1.27 21.01
N VAL A 208 8.70 -2.37 21.06
CA VAL A 208 8.23 -3.68 20.56
C VAL A 208 7.14 -4.25 21.48
N MET A 209 7.30 -4.12 22.79
CA MET A 209 6.29 -4.53 23.78
C MET A 209 4.98 -3.72 23.59
N ALA A 210 5.07 -2.41 23.33
CA ALA A 210 3.89 -1.60 23.06
C ALA A 210 3.10 -2.10 21.84
N ALA A 211 3.80 -2.56 20.78
CA ALA A 211 3.16 -3.18 19.62
C ALA A 211 2.49 -4.52 19.98
N ALA A 212 3.16 -5.35 20.78
CA ALA A 212 2.61 -6.62 21.24
C ALA A 212 1.31 -6.43 22.04
N ILE A 213 1.31 -5.49 22.99
CA ILE A 213 0.12 -5.11 23.78
C ILE A 213 -0.99 -4.60 22.86
N SER A 214 -0.66 -3.73 21.91
CA SER A 214 -1.63 -3.19 20.95
C SER A 214 -2.29 -4.30 20.13
N ALA A 215 -1.52 -5.28 19.65
CA ALA A 215 -2.06 -6.41 18.88
C ALA A 215 -2.90 -7.35 19.77
N ALA A 216 -2.45 -7.61 21.00
CA ALA A 216 -3.17 -8.46 21.94
C ALA A 216 -4.53 -7.86 22.34
N ARG A 217 -4.60 -6.55 22.60
CA ARG A 217 -5.86 -5.83 22.87
C ARG A 217 -6.84 -5.86 21.69
N GLN A 218 -6.34 -6.05 20.47
CA GLN A 218 -7.14 -6.22 19.26
C GLN A 218 -7.47 -7.69 18.95
N GLY A 219 -7.22 -8.61 19.92
CA GLY A 219 -7.67 -10.00 19.86
C GLY A 219 -6.67 -11.02 19.30
N LEU A 220 -5.43 -10.63 19.03
CA LEU A 220 -4.37 -11.56 18.64
C LEU A 220 -3.73 -12.20 19.89
N GLU A 221 -3.39 -13.48 19.84
CA GLU A 221 -2.62 -14.13 20.87
C GLU A 221 -1.13 -13.98 20.58
N VAL A 222 -0.45 -13.12 21.36
CA VAL A 222 0.95 -12.77 21.14
C VAL A 222 1.85 -13.45 22.14
N TYR A 223 2.84 -14.20 21.64
CA TYR A 223 3.94 -14.78 22.41
C TYR A 223 5.17 -13.90 22.25
N TYR A 224 5.50 -13.17 23.31
CA TYR A 224 6.59 -12.19 23.29
C TYR A 224 7.88 -12.81 23.81
N LEU A 225 8.94 -12.81 23.00
CA LEU A 225 10.27 -13.34 23.34
C LEU A 225 11.20 -12.16 23.65
N GLY A 226 11.48 -11.94 24.94
CA GLY A 226 12.30 -10.81 25.39
C GLY A 226 12.40 -10.73 26.90
N THR A 227 12.87 -9.58 27.39
CA THR A 227 13.11 -9.36 28.84
C THR A 227 11.90 -8.71 29.53
N LEU A 228 11.09 -7.95 28.79
CA LEU A 228 9.93 -7.24 29.34
C LEU A 228 8.71 -8.16 29.49
N ARG A 229 7.83 -7.80 30.42
CA ARG A 229 6.59 -8.53 30.70
C ARG A 229 5.38 -7.59 30.70
N ALA A 230 4.25 -8.09 30.18
CA ALA A 230 2.97 -7.40 30.24
C ALA A 230 1.84 -8.43 30.39
N PRO A 231 0.75 -8.10 31.10
CA PRO A 231 -0.35 -9.03 31.35
C PRO A 231 -1.14 -9.42 30.11
N GLU A 232 -1.10 -8.60 29.05
CA GLU A 232 -1.82 -8.81 27.79
C GLU A 232 -1.17 -9.86 26.88
N VAL A 233 0.09 -10.20 27.11
CA VAL A 233 0.89 -11.09 26.24
C VAL A 233 1.52 -12.23 27.03
N THR A 234 1.73 -13.36 26.38
CA THR A 234 2.49 -14.47 26.95
C THR A 234 3.97 -14.19 26.77
N THR A 235 4.68 -13.83 27.85
CA THR A 235 6.12 -13.54 27.76
C THR A 235 6.95 -14.79 27.98
N ILE A 236 7.90 -15.03 27.08
CA ILE A 236 8.96 -16.03 27.17
C ILE A 236 10.27 -15.29 27.39
N SER A 237 10.86 -15.44 28.59
CA SER A 237 12.09 -14.74 28.93
C SER A 237 13.27 -15.29 28.15
N VAL A 238 13.95 -14.41 27.42
CA VAL A 238 15.20 -14.65 26.69
C VAL A 238 16.09 -13.43 26.85
N ASP A 239 17.40 -13.62 26.89
CA ASP A 239 18.34 -12.54 27.25
C ASP A 239 19.12 -11.97 26.06
N ASN A 240 19.08 -12.64 24.92
CA ASN A 240 19.80 -12.22 23.71
C ASN A 240 19.06 -12.61 22.42
N ILE A 241 19.57 -12.10 21.30
CA ILE A 241 18.96 -12.31 19.97
C ILE A 241 19.04 -13.79 19.55
N GLU A 242 20.15 -14.48 19.80
CA GLU A 242 20.34 -15.88 19.39
C GLU A 242 19.35 -16.80 20.10
N ASP A 243 19.22 -16.66 21.41
CA ASP A 243 18.26 -17.44 22.21
C ASP A 243 16.82 -17.14 21.79
N SER A 244 16.52 -15.88 21.47
CA SER A 244 15.23 -15.47 20.96
C SER A 244 14.89 -16.14 19.62
N GLN A 245 15.84 -16.20 18.69
CA GLN A 245 15.64 -16.88 17.40
C GLN A 245 15.49 -18.39 17.57
N LYS A 246 16.37 -19.02 18.34
CA LYS A 246 16.30 -20.46 18.61
C LYS A 246 14.97 -20.84 19.26
N LYS A 247 14.53 -20.06 20.24
CA LYS A 247 13.25 -20.31 20.92
C LYS A 247 12.07 -20.13 19.98
N MET A 248 12.08 -19.11 19.13
CA MET A 248 11.07 -18.88 18.10
C MET A 248 10.96 -20.08 17.14
N GLU A 249 12.11 -20.60 16.66
CA GLU A 249 12.14 -21.77 15.76
C GLU A 249 11.62 -23.04 16.46
N GLU A 250 11.98 -23.27 17.72
CA GLU A 250 11.45 -24.38 18.50
C GLU A 250 9.93 -24.33 18.62
N MET A 251 9.38 -23.14 18.90
CA MET A 251 7.93 -22.94 19.03
C MET A 251 7.19 -23.17 17.70
N LEU A 252 7.75 -22.68 16.59
CA LEU A 252 7.20 -22.96 15.25
C LEU A 252 7.24 -24.46 14.95
N LYS A 253 8.36 -25.12 15.18
CA LYS A 253 8.52 -26.57 14.97
C LYS A 253 7.56 -27.41 15.80
N ARG A 254 7.26 -27.00 17.03
CA ARG A 254 6.31 -27.66 17.92
C ARG A 254 4.86 -27.23 17.70
N GLN A 255 4.61 -26.33 16.75
CA GLN A 255 3.28 -25.77 16.49
C GLN A 255 2.65 -25.09 17.73
N GLU A 256 3.49 -24.56 18.63
CA GLU A 256 3.06 -23.76 19.78
C GLU A 256 2.55 -22.38 19.31
N VAL A 257 3.07 -21.89 18.18
CA VAL A 257 2.63 -20.68 17.47
C VAL A 257 2.42 -20.97 15.98
N ASP A 258 1.52 -20.21 15.37
CA ASP A 258 1.15 -20.37 13.95
C ASP A 258 2.08 -19.62 13.01
N GLY A 259 2.80 -18.63 13.54
CA GLY A 259 3.75 -17.79 12.80
C GLY A 259 4.58 -16.93 13.73
N ALA A 260 5.57 -16.23 13.17
CA ALA A 260 6.46 -15.38 13.92
C ALA A 260 6.77 -14.06 13.19
N VAL A 261 7.08 -13.02 13.96
CA VAL A 261 7.58 -11.72 13.49
C VAL A 261 8.91 -11.45 14.18
N THR A 262 9.96 -11.18 13.40
CA THR A 262 11.31 -10.94 13.89
C THR A 262 12.04 -9.85 13.09
N MET A 263 13.07 -9.24 13.67
CA MET A 263 13.84 -8.17 13.02
C MET A 263 14.95 -8.67 12.12
N HIS A 264 15.37 -9.90 12.29
CA HIS A 264 16.40 -10.54 11.48
C HIS A 264 16.21 -12.05 11.45
N TYR A 265 16.35 -12.64 10.27
CA TYR A 265 16.34 -14.09 10.11
C TYR A 265 17.17 -14.51 8.87
N PRO A 266 18.09 -15.46 9.01
CA PRO A 266 18.92 -15.94 7.89
C PRO A 266 18.13 -16.95 7.05
N PHE A 267 17.31 -16.47 6.11
CA PHE A 267 16.60 -17.35 5.20
C PHE A 267 17.57 -18.16 4.32
N PRO A 268 17.26 -19.44 4.03
CA PRO A 268 18.02 -20.22 3.07
C PRO A 268 17.83 -19.66 1.65
N ILE A 269 18.77 -19.95 0.76
CA ILE A 269 18.61 -19.68 -0.68
C ILE A 269 17.36 -20.39 -1.18
N GLY A 270 16.55 -19.73 -1.99
CA GLY A 270 15.24 -20.18 -2.44
C GLY A 270 14.09 -19.55 -1.66
N VAL A 271 14.39 -18.76 -0.62
CA VAL A 271 13.38 -18.05 0.18
C VAL A 271 13.60 -16.54 0.11
N SER A 272 12.56 -15.80 -0.23
CA SER A 272 12.55 -14.33 -0.19
C SER A 272 11.25 -13.80 0.38
N THR A 273 11.28 -12.57 0.89
CA THR A 273 10.13 -11.99 1.59
C THR A 273 9.28 -11.11 0.66
N VAL A 274 7.99 -11.07 0.95
CA VAL A 274 7.02 -10.22 0.25
C VAL A 274 6.48 -9.17 1.20
N GLY A 275 6.94 -7.95 1.04
CA GLY A 275 6.56 -6.81 1.88
C GLY A 275 5.20 -6.25 1.52
N LYS A 276 4.48 -5.69 2.50
CA LYS A 276 3.17 -5.05 2.31
C LYS A 276 3.28 -3.56 2.62
N VAL A 277 3.13 -2.74 1.60
CA VAL A 277 3.22 -1.27 1.70
C VAL A 277 1.87 -0.61 1.44
N VAL A 278 1.79 0.66 1.81
CA VAL A 278 0.66 1.52 1.48
C VAL A 278 1.10 2.47 0.36
N VAL A 279 0.37 2.46 -0.73
CA VAL A 279 0.65 3.29 -1.90
C VAL A 279 0.36 4.76 -1.58
N PRO A 280 1.32 5.69 -1.79
CA PRO A 280 1.16 7.10 -1.44
C PRO A 280 -0.02 7.79 -2.12
N ALA A 281 -0.27 7.50 -3.41
CA ALA A 281 -1.27 8.21 -4.19
C ALA A 281 -2.72 7.87 -3.81
N ASN A 282 -2.99 6.66 -3.32
CA ASN A 282 -4.37 6.18 -3.15
C ASN A 282 -4.65 5.41 -1.86
N GLY A 283 -3.63 5.16 -1.02
CA GLY A 283 -3.77 4.43 0.23
C GLY A 283 -4.01 2.92 0.10
N ARG A 284 -4.02 2.36 -1.12
CA ARG A 284 -4.16 0.92 -1.33
C ARG A 284 -2.92 0.16 -0.86
N HIS A 285 -3.08 -1.13 -0.63
CA HIS A 285 -1.94 -2.01 -0.38
C HIS A 285 -1.31 -2.46 -1.70
N MET A 286 0.02 -2.52 -1.72
CA MET A 286 0.83 -3.12 -2.77
C MET A 286 1.83 -4.08 -2.13
N TYR A 287 2.10 -5.20 -2.79
CA TYR A 287 3.03 -6.22 -2.33
C TYR A 287 4.34 -6.10 -3.10
N ILE A 288 5.45 -5.88 -2.38
CA ILE A 288 6.80 -5.78 -2.97
C ILE A 288 7.48 -7.14 -2.88
N ALA A 289 7.73 -7.75 -3.99
CA ALA A 289 8.39 -9.04 -4.16
C ALA A 289 9.70 -8.87 -4.96
N THR A 290 10.86 -8.75 -4.29
CA THR A 290 11.16 -9.07 -2.88
C THR A 290 11.70 -7.88 -2.10
N THR A 291 11.73 -8.01 -0.77
CA THR A 291 12.25 -6.98 0.14
C THR A 291 13.51 -7.43 0.90
N THR A 292 13.71 -8.74 1.08
CA THR A 292 14.93 -9.37 1.61
C THR A 292 14.94 -10.86 1.26
N GLY A 293 16.06 -11.52 1.50
CA GLY A 293 16.28 -12.91 1.10
C GLY A 293 16.68 -13.04 -0.38
N THR A 294 16.87 -14.27 -0.84
CA THR A 294 17.37 -14.60 -2.19
C THR A 294 16.63 -15.82 -2.71
N SER A 295 15.70 -15.65 -3.64
CA SER A 295 14.90 -16.74 -4.21
C SER A 295 15.67 -17.58 -5.25
N SER A 296 16.74 -17.04 -5.86
CA SER A 296 17.72 -17.74 -6.70
C SER A 296 19.01 -16.93 -6.76
N THR A 297 20.13 -17.61 -7.02
CA THR A 297 21.42 -16.96 -7.31
C THR A 297 21.45 -16.35 -8.73
N ASN A 298 20.58 -16.81 -9.62
CA ASN A 298 20.38 -16.21 -10.93
C ASN A 298 19.35 -15.08 -10.81
N ARG A 299 19.72 -13.86 -11.22
CA ARG A 299 18.87 -12.66 -11.07
C ARG A 299 17.52 -12.79 -11.79
N VAL A 300 17.51 -13.26 -13.03
CA VAL A 300 16.27 -13.39 -13.82
C VAL A 300 15.36 -14.46 -13.22
N GLU A 301 15.91 -15.61 -12.86
CA GLU A 301 15.19 -16.67 -12.16
C GLU A 301 14.64 -16.17 -10.82
N ALA A 302 15.44 -15.37 -10.06
CA ALA A 302 15.00 -14.77 -8.83
C ALA A 302 13.77 -13.87 -9.06
N MET A 303 13.76 -13.04 -10.09
CA MET A 303 12.62 -12.18 -10.41
C MET A 303 11.37 -12.98 -10.81
N VAL A 304 11.53 -14.06 -11.58
CA VAL A 304 10.42 -14.97 -11.92
C VAL A 304 9.86 -15.62 -10.66
N ASN A 305 10.71 -16.14 -9.79
CA ASN A 305 10.29 -16.74 -8.52
C ASN A 305 9.61 -15.69 -7.62
N ASN A 306 10.16 -14.47 -7.55
CA ASN A 306 9.58 -13.36 -6.77
C ASN A 306 8.17 -13.01 -7.27
N ALA A 307 7.92 -13.01 -8.58
CA ALA A 307 6.58 -12.80 -9.13
C ALA A 307 5.58 -13.83 -8.58
N ILE A 308 5.96 -15.11 -8.57
CA ILE A 308 5.13 -16.20 -8.05
C ILE A 308 4.91 -16.04 -6.54
N TYR A 309 5.96 -15.71 -5.77
CA TYR A 309 5.84 -15.49 -4.32
C TYR A 309 4.92 -14.31 -4.00
N GLY A 310 5.01 -13.22 -4.77
CA GLY A 310 4.10 -12.08 -4.67
C GLY A 310 2.65 -12.46 -4.96
N ILE A 311 2.41 -13.26 -5.99
CA ILE A 311 1.07 -13.78 -6.34
C ILE A 311 0.51 -14.63 -5.21
N ILE A 312 1.31 -15.53 -4.62
CA ILE A 312 0.90 -16.37 -3.49
C ILE A 312 0.40 -15.49 -2.34
N VAL A 313 1.21 -14.52 -1.93
CA VAL A 313 0.88 -13.63 -0.81
C VAL A 313 -0.35 -12.76 -1.10
N ALA A 314 -0.45 -12.23 -2.30
CA ALA A 314 -1.60 -11.43 -2.73
C ALA A 314 -2.90 -12.25 -2.75
N LYS A 315 -2.86 -13.50 -3.22
CA LYS A 315 -3.99 -14.43 -3.18
C LYS A 315 -4.43 -14.77 -1.76
N VAL A 316 -3.46 -15.04 -0.88
CA VAL A 316 -3.72 -15.29 0.55
C VAL A 316 -4.39 -14.08 1.22
N ALA A 317 -4.01 -12.87 0.82
CA ALA A 317 -4.63 -11.62 1.28
C ALA A 317 -6.00 -11.30 0.62
N GLY A 318 -6.54 -12.20 -0.18
CA GLY A 318 -7.89 -12.13 -0.75
C GLY A 318 -7.99 -11.59 -2.17
N LEU A 319 -6.88 -11.30 -2.85
CA LEU A 319 -6.87 -10.92 -4.26
C LEU A 319 -6.95 -12.18 -5.14
N ARG A 320 -8.07 -12.38 -5.83
CA ARG A 320 -8.26 -13.60 -6.66
C ARG A 320 -7.34 -13.60 -7.89
N GLU A 321 -7.18 -12.47 -8.53
CA GLU A 321 -6.43 -12.25 -9.77
C GLU A 321 -5.50 -11.05 -9.63
N PRO A 322 -4.42 -11.17 -8.79
CA PRO A 322 -3.53 -10.04 -8.54
C PRO A 322 -2.79 -9.65 -9.82
N THR A 323 -2.74 -8.35 -10.10
CA THR A 323 -1.94 -7.81 -11.19
C THR A 323 -0.46 -7.79 -10.81
N VAL A 324 0.40 -8.17 -11.74
CA VAL A 324 1.86 -8.23 -11.58
C VAL A 324 2.52 -7.20 -12.46
N GLY A 325 3.41 -6.40 -11.90
CA GLY A 325 4.27 -5.49 -12.64
C GLY A 325 5.72 -5.68 -12.24
N ILE A 326 6.63 -5.59 -13.18
CA ILE A 326 8.07 -5.73 -12.94
C ILE A 326 8.69 -4.34 -12.95
N LEU A 327 9.40 -3.98 -11.89
CA LEU A 327 10.14 -2.72 -11.86
C LEU A 327 11.27 -2.78 -12.90
N ASN A 328 11.48 -1.68 -13.63
CA ASN A 328 12.53 -1.59 -14.65
C ASN A 328 13.92 -1.58 -14.02
N VAL A 329 14.36 -2.77 -13.64
CA VAL A 329 15.73 -3.07 -13.13
C VAL A 329 16.38 -4.08 -14.06
N GLU A 330 17.69 -4.30 -13.91
CA GLU A 330 18.43 -5.29 -14.70
C GLU A 330 17.77 -6.66 -14.63
N GLY A 331 17.53 -7.28 -15.78
CA GLY A 331 16.86 -8.58 -15.92
C GLY A 331 15.33 -8.51 -16.02
N ALA A 332 14.73 -7.32 -15.94
CA ALA A 332 13.27 -7.15 -15.97
C ALA A 332 12.64 -7.67 -17.27
N HIS A 333 13.20 -7.32 -18.43
CA HIS A 333 12.70 -7.78 -19.73
C HIS A 333 12.81 -9.28 -19.91
N GLN A 334 13.95 -9.87 -19.49
CA GLN A 334 14.13 -11.32 -19.56
C GLN A 334 13.15 -12.06 -18.66
N ALA A 335 12.89 -11.54 -17.45
CA ALA A 335 11.87 -12.08 -16.56
C ALA A 335 10.47 -11.97 -17.15
N GLU A 336 10.14 -10.83 -17.80
CA GLU A 336 8.89 -10.63 -18.52
C GLU A 336 8.70 -11.65 -19.64
N ILE A 337 9.75 -11.90 -20.45
CA ILE A 337 9.71 -12.90 -21.52
C ILE A 337 9.39 -14.30 -20.98
N ILE A 338 10.05 -14.72 -19.89
CA ILE A 338 9.82 -16.03 -19.27
C ILE A 338 8.40 -16.12 -18.72
N LEU A 339 7.94 -15.09 -18.00
CA LEU A 339 6.58 -15.05 -17.46
C LEU A 339 5.50 -15.01 -18.54
N ASN A 340 5.78 -14.37 -19.69
CA ASN A 340 4.88 -14.42 -20.86
C ASN A 340 4.84 -15.83 -21.49
N LYS A 341 5.96 -16.53 -21.58
CA LYS A 341 5.99 -17.92 -22.01
C LYS A 341 5.20 -18.81 -21.03
N LEU A 342 5.38 -18.62 -19.73
CA LEU A 342 4.64 -19.34 -18.71
C LEU A 342 3.13 -19.07 -18.79
N LYS A 343 2.73 -17.83 -19.06
CA LYS A 343 1.33 -17.49 -19.34
C LYS A 343 0.79 -18.20 -20.60
N ALA A 344 1.58 -18.25 -21.66
CA ALA A 344 1.20 -18.92 -22.91
C ALA A 344 1.03 -20.44 -22.75
N THR A 345 1.72 -21.07 -21.78
CA THR A 345 1.57 -22.48 -21.43
C THR A 345 0.43 -22.74 -20.43
N GLY A 346 -0.37 -21.73 -20.09
CA GLY A 346 -1.62 -21.87 -19.33
C GLY A 346 -1.57 -21.40 -17.88
N TYR A 347 -0.45 -20.83 -17.40
CA TYR A 347 -0.41 -20.23 -16.07
C TYR A 347 -1.22 -18.92 -16.03
N PRO A 348 -2.19 -18.73 -15.09
CA PRO A 348 -3.04 -17.56 -15.05
C PRO A 348 -2.28 -16.35 -14.49
N LEU A 349 -1.62 -15.59 -15.36
CA LEU A 349 -0.88 -14.37 -15.01
C LEU A 349 -1.61 -13.12 -15.55
N HIS A 350 -1.84 -12.15 -14.66
CA HIS A 350 -2.48 -10.87 -14.98
C HIS A 350 -1.43 -9.76 -14.90
N TRP A 351 -1.14 -9.13 -16.04
CA TRP A 351 -0.18 -8.04 -16.09
C TRP A 351 -0.78 -6.72 -15.62
N ALA A 352 -0.02 -5.98 -14.84
CA ALA A 352 -0.25 -4.57 -14.59
C ALA A 352 0.02 -3.75 -15.86
N GLN A 353 -0.47 -2.51 -15.89
CA GLN A 353 -0.26 -1.58 -16.99
C GLN A 353 0.47 -0.33 -16.48
N SER A 354 1.62 -0.01 -17.06
CA SER A 354 2.31 1.24 -16.80
C SER A 354 1.47 2.43 -17.26
N SER A 355 1.54 3.55 -16.54
CA SER A 355 0.84 4.80 -16.87
C SER A 355 1.47 5.58 -18.04
N ARG A 356 2.61 5.15 -18.55
CA ARG A 356 3.27 5.80 -19.70
C ARG A 356 2.57 5.48 -21.02
N ALA A 357 2.81 6.28 -22.06
CA ALA A 357 2.14 6.20 -23.35
C ALA A 357 2.24 4.82 -24.04
N GLY A 358 3.30 4.04 -23.80
CA GLY A 358 3.47 2.68 -24.34
C GLY A 358 2.82 1.57 -23.50
N GLY A 359 2.34 1.86 -22.28
CA GLY A 359 1.85 0.82 -21.37
C GLY A 359 2.91 -0.22 -21.03
N GLY A 360 2.47 -1.48 -20.83
CA GLY A 360 3.32 -2.65 -20.59
C GLY A 360 3.50 -3.01 -19.13
N ALA A 361 4.04 -4.20 -18.90
CA ALA A 361 4.23 -4.78 -17.57
C ALA A 361 5.49 -4.26 -16.84
N ILE A 362 6.41 -3.63 -17.58
CA ILE A 362 7.63 -3.03 -17.01
C ILE A 362 7.28 -1.64 -16.46
N LEU A 363 7.34 -1.54 -15.13
CA LEU A 363 6.94 -0.38 -14.35
C LEU A 363 8.12 0.52 -14.02
N ARG A 364 7.85 1.82 -13.83
CA ARG A 364 8.83 2.84 -13.41
C ARG A 364 8.44 3.46 -12.07
N GLY A 365 9.26 4.35 -11.53
CA GLY A 365 9.04 4.98 -10.22
C GLY A 365 7.67 5.65 -10.08
N ASN A 366 7.15 6.30 -11.12
CA ASN A 366 5.81 6.91 -11.09
C ASN A 366 4.70 5.86 -10.92
N ASP A 367 4.84 4.68 -11.53
CA ASP A 367 3.88 3.58 -11.40
C ASP A 367 3.85 3.02 -9.98
N VAL A 368 5.03 2.98 -9.31
CA VAL A 368 5.15 2.59 -7.89
C VAL A 368 4.39 3.56 -7.00
N LEU A 369 4.57 4.88 -7.21
CA LEU A 369 3.89 5.91 -6.42
C LEU A 369 2.38 5.95 -6.67
N ALA A 370 1.95 5.67 -7.91
CA ALA A 370 0.54 5.60 -8.30
C ALA A 370 -0.15 4.30 -7.87
N GLY A 371 0.64 3.23 -7.64
CA GLY A 371 0.11 1.90 -7.29
C GLY A 371 -0.58 1.22 -8.45
N ASN A 372 0.05 1.21 -9.62
CA ASN A 372 -0.51 0.64 -10.84
C ASN A 372 -0.47 -0.91 -10.86
N THR A 373 -0.01 -1.53 -9.78
CA THR A 373 0.09 -2.98 -9.65
C THR A 373 -0.30 -3.43 -8.25
N ASP A 374 -0.77 -4.67 -8.12
CA ASP A 374 -0.96 -5.31 -6.82
C ASP A 374 0.35 -5.94 -6.31
N VAL A 375 1.13 -6.53 -7.22
CA VAL A 375 2.44 -7.14 -6.95
C VAL A 375 3.51 -6.43 -7.76
N LEU A 376 4.44 -5.77 -7.07
CA LEU A 376 5.62 -5.15 -7.65
C LEU A 376 6.81 -6.11 -7.54
N VAL A 377 7.31 -6.60 -8.65
CA VAL A 377 8.49 -7.46 -8.71
C VAL A 377 9.76 -6.62 -8.86
N CYS A 378 10.75 -6.88 -8.02
CA CYS A 378 12.06 -6.24 -8.09
C CYS A 378 13.14 -7.13 -7.44
N ASP A 379 14.39 -6.69 -7.51
CA ASP A 379 15.48 -7.29 -6.75
C ASP A 379 15.42 -6.92 -5.27
N SER A 380 16.11 -7.69 -4.42
CA SER A 380 16.03 -7.53 -2.95
C SER A 380 16.58 -6.20 -2.44
N LEU A 381 17.60 -5.64 -3.09
CA LEU A 381 18.17 -4.34 -2.68
C LEU A 381 17.18 -3.20 -2.97
N THR A 382 16.62 -3.18 -4.18
CA THR A 382 15.62 -2.19 -4.58
C THR A 382 14.38 -2.29 -3.71
N GLY A 383 13.87 -3.49 -3.47
CA GLY A 383 12.70 -3.68 -2.61
C GLY A 383 12.95 -3.30 -1.16
N ASN A 384 14.14 -3.56 -0.63
CA ASN A 384 14.55 -3.12 0.71
C ASN A 384 14.55 -1.59 0.85
N ILE A 385 15.09 -0.88 -0.16
CA ILE A 385 15.08 0.59 -0.18
C ILE A 385 13.66 1.12 -0.28
N LEU A 386 12.85 0.59 -1.21
CA LEU A 386 11.47 1.02 -1.41
C LEU A 386 10.63 0.86 -0.15
N ILE A 387 10.74 -0.29 0.54
CA ILE A 387 9.95 -0.50 1.75
C ILE A 387 10.35 0.45 2.87
N LYS A 388 11.64 0.72 3.06
CA LYS A 388 12.13 1.71 4.02
C LYS A 388 11.63 3.12 3.69
N MET A 389 11.74 3.54 2.45
CA MET A 389 11.27 4.86 2.02
C MET A 389 9.75 5.01 2.22
N LEU A 390 8.95 4.02 1.80
CA LEU A 390 7.50 4.07 1.91
C LEU A 390 7.00 3.91 3.35
N SER A 391 7.77 3.27 4.24
CA SER A 391 7.36 3.10 5.65
C SER A 391 7.75 4.27 6.55
N ALA A 392 8.78 5.04 6.21
CA ALA A 392 9.37 6.06 7.07
C ALA A 392 9.26 7.51 6.55
N PHE A 393 8.72 7.75 5.33
CA PHE A 393 8.72 9.10 4.76
C PHE A 393 7.90 10.12 5.59
N THR A 394 6.84 9.68 6.27
CA THR A 394 6.01 10.54 7.13
C THR A 394 6.68 10.93 8.44
N THR A 395 7.77 10.27 8.80
CA THR A 395 8.54 10.49 10.04
C THR A 395 9.94 11.03 9.78
N GLY A 396 10.21 11.49 8.56
CA GLY A 396 11.52 12.00 8.18
C GLY A 396 12.63 10.96 8.12
N GLY A 397 12.29 9.68 7.97
CA GLY A 397 13.24 8.57 7.81
C GLY A 397 13.71 7.90 9.10
N ASN A 398 13.34 8.44 10.26
CA ASN A 398 13.84 7.93 11.56
C ASN A 398 13.01 6.78 12.15
N TYR A 399 11.75 6.62 11.71
CA TYR A 399 10.80 5.75 12.38
C TYR A 399 9.81 5.17 11.38
N GLU A 400 9.85 3.87 11.15
CA GLU A 400 8.95 3.21 10.22
C GLU A 400 7.57 3.01 10.85
N THR A 401 6.52 3.58 10.27
CA THR A 401 5.14 3.57 10.82
C THR A 401 4.09 3.07 9.86
N ILE A 402 4.38 3.11 8.53
CA ILE A 402 3.42 2.80 7.47
C ILE A 402 3.71 1.44 6.86
N GLY A 403 2.66 0.73 6.42
CA GLY A 403 2.78 -0.62 5.88
C GLY A 403 2.82 -1.69 6.97
N ALA A 404 3.27 -2.90 6.62
CA ALA A 404 3.33 -4.06 7.50
C ALA A 404 4.69 -4.78 7.48
N GLY A 405 5.75 -4.07 7.19
CA GLY A 405 7.12 -4.57 7.19
C GLY A 405 7.49 -5.37 5.94
N TYR A 406 8.60 -6.08 6.02
CA TYR A 406 9.21 -6.84 4.92
C TYR A 406 8.42 -8.11 4.57
N GLY A 407 7.54 -8.55 5.47
CA GLY A 407 6.57 -9.62 5.25
C GLY A 407 7.11 -11.04 5.41
N PRO A 408 6.32 -12.04 4.98
CA PRO A 408 6.64 -13.45 5.12
C PRO A 408 7.74 -13.89 4.16
N GLY A 409 8.62 -14.79 4.64
CA GLY A 409 9.48 -15.58 3.79
C GLY A 409 8.69 -16.65 3.03
N ILE A 410 8.83 -16.67 1.71
CA ILE A 410 8.20 -17.63 0.81
C ILE A 410 9.27 -18.41 0.05
N GLY A 411 9.08 -19.71 -0.08
CA GLY A 411 9.94 -20.60 -0.85
C GLY A 411 9.29 -21.95 -1.08
N ARG A 412 9.72 -22.67 -2.13
CA ARG A 412 9.09 -23.92 -2.56
C ARG A 412 8.97 -25.00 -1.46
N ASN A 413 10.00 -25.14 -0.66
CA ASN A 413 10.08 -26.15 0.40
C ASN A 413 10.13 -25.50 1.79
N TYR A 414 9.73 -24.23 1.90
CA TYR A 414 9.78 -23.49 3.14
C TYR A 414 8.41 -23.53 3.81
N THR A 415 8.37 -24.05 5.04
CA THR A 415 7.12 -24.33 5.77
C THR A 415 6.96 -23.51 7.06
N ASN A 416 7.92 -22.64 7.38
CA ASN A 416 7.84 -21.79 8.55
C ASN A 416 7.29 -20.41 8.17
N LEU A 417 6.28 -19.94 8.86
CA LEU A 417 5.75 -18.60 8.66
C LEU A 417 6.53 -17.60 9.52
N ILE A 418 7.58 -17.05 8.94
CA ILE A 418 8.42 -16.03 9.58
C ILE A 418 8.34 -14.73 8.79
N HIS A 419 7.87 -13.67 9.45
CA HIS A 419 7.82 -12.31 8.92
C HIS A 419 9.01 -11.50 9.39
N ILE A 420 9.56 -10.68 8.50
CA ILE A 420 10.64 -9.75 8.83
C ILE A 420 10.09 -8.34 9.00
N ILE A 421 10.59 -7.67 10.02
CA ILE A 421 10.46 -6.22 10.23
C ILE A 421 11.85 -5.59 10.33
N SER A 422 11.94 -4.27 10.16
CA SER A 422 13.19 -3.53 10.35
C SER A 422 13.48 -3.33 11.83
N ARG A 423 14.75 -3.15 12.19
CA ARG A 423 15.15 -2.69 13.53
C ARG A 423 14.64 -1.28 13.84
N ALA A 424 14.43 -0.46 12.80
CA ALA A 424 13.85 0.88 12.89
C ALA A 424 12.32 0.89 12.86
N SER A 425 11.68 -0.28 12.92
CA SER A 425 10.21 -0.38 12.92
C SER A 425 9.63 0.14 14.23
N GLY A 426 8.67 1.04 14.09
CA GLY A 426 7.90 1.57 15.21
C GLY A 426 6.74 0.68 15.60
N ALA A 427 6.22 0.88 16.81
CA ALA A 427 5.10 0.10 17.34
C ALA A 427 3.89 0.03 16.39
N PRO A 428 3.49 1.08 15.65
CA PRO A 428 2.37 1.01 14.71
C PRO A 428 2.62 0.04 13.55
N LEU A 429 3.84 -0.01 12.99
CA LEU A 429 4.19 -0.93 11.92
C LEU A 429 4.30 -2.36 12.45
N ILE A 430 4.94 -2.57 13.61
CA ILE A 430 5.07 -3.90 14.23
C ILE A 430 3.70 -4.50 14.52
N THR A 431 2.76 -3.70 15.05
CA THR A 431 1.37 -4.13 15.27
C THR A 431 0.74 -4.62 13.96
N LYS A 432 0.91 -3.88 12.86
CA LYS A 432 0.39 -4.29 11.54
C LYS A 432 1.11 -5.52 10.98
N ALA A 433 2.40 -5.70 11.25
CA ALA A 433 3.15 -6.88 10.85
C ALA A 433 2.63 -8.15 11.57
N LEU A 434 2.27 -8.05 12.85
CA LEU A 434 1.62 -9.13 13.59
C LEU A 434 0.26 -9.52 12.96
N PHE A 435 -0.54 -8.54 12.57
CA PHE A 435 -1.80 -8.83 11.86
C PHE A 435 -1.57 -9.37 10.45
N TYR A 436 -0.51 -8.92 9.77
CA TYR A 436 -0.15 -9.47 8.47
C TYR A 436 0.26 -10.95 8.59
N ALA A 437 1.00 -11.31 9.63
CA ALA A 437 1.28 -12.72 9.91
C ALA A 437 0.00 -13.52 10.19
N ALA A 438 -0.91 -12.99 11.00
CA ALA A 438 -2.20 -13.62 11.26
C ALA A 438 -3.10 -13.73 10.00
N GLU A 439 -3.04 -12.77 9.09
CA GLU A 439 -3.71 -12.80 7.78
C GLU A 439 -3.18 -13.98 6.93
N MET A 440 -1.87 -14.20 6.92
CA MET A 440 -1.24 -15.31 6.20
C MET A 440 -1.64 -16.69 6.78
N VAL A 441 -1.73 -16.79 8.10
CA VAL A 441 -2.23 -18.00 8.77
C VAL A 441 -3.67 -18.28 8.37
N LYS A 442 -4.55 -17.29 8.53
CA LYS A 442 -5.99 -17.42 8.21
C LYS A 442 -6.25 -17.74 6.75
N GLY A 443 -5.46 -17.17 5.85
CA GLY A 443 -5.53 -17.41 4.42
C GLY A 443 -4.79 -18.67 3.98
N LYS A 444 -4.26 -19.49 4.94
CA LYS A 444 -3.62 -20.78 4.69
C LYS A 444 -2.48 -20.73 3.67
N ILE A 445 -1.54 -19.87 3.93
CA ILE A 445 -0.47 -19.54 2.99
C ILE A 445 0.26 -20.75 2.40
N PHE A 446 0.49 -21.80 3.18
CA PHE A 446 1.17 -23.01 2.71
C PHE A 446 0.32 -23.86 1.75
N GLU A 447 -1.02 -23.88 1.94
CA GLU A 447 -1.94 -24.54 1.00
C GLU A 447 -1.97 -23.79 -0.34
N VAL A 448 -2.08 -22.47 -0.29
CA VAL A 448 -2.06 -21.62 -1.49
C VAL A 448 -0.70 -21.71 -2.19
N ALA A 449 0.40 -21.65 -1.46
CA ALA A 449 1.75 -21.79 -2.02
C ALA A 449 1.92 -23.14 -2.73
N LYS A 450 1.49 -24.24 -2.10
CA LYS A 450 1.55 -25.58 -2.70
C LYS A 450 0.75 -25.66 -4.01
N ALA A 451 -0.45 -25.10 -4.03
CA ALA A 451 -1.29 -25.07 -5.23
C ALA A 451 -0.66 -24.24 -6.35
N GLU A 452 -0.09 -23.07 -6.00
CA GLU A 452 0.53 -22.16 -6.95
C GLU A 452 1.82 -22.75 -7.55
N PHE A 453 2.66 -23.39 -6.72
CA PHE A 453 3.86 -24.08 -7.21
C PHE A 453 3.49 -25.25 -8.11
N ALA A 454 2.45 -26.01 -7.79
CA ALA A 454 1.97 -27.07 -8.67
C ALA A 454 1.46 -26.53 -10.03
N ALA A 455 0.79 -25.37 -10.03
CA ALA A 455 0.30 -24.74 -11.25
C ALA A 455 1.46 -24.26 -12.17
N VAL A 456 2.50 -23.64 -11.61
CA VAL A 456 3.66 -23.21 -12.41
C VAL A 456 4.51 -24.39 -12.91
N ASP A 457 4.56 -25.48 -12.14
CA ASP A 457 5.26 -26.70 -12.58
C ASP A 457 4.51 -27.39 -13.73
N ALA A 458 3.17 -27.45 -13.64
CA ALA A 458 2.34 -27.96 -14.73
C ALA A 458 2.43 -27.11 -16.01
N ALA A 459 2.71 -25.82 -15.86
CA ALA A 459 2.95 -24.90 -16.98
C ALA A 459 4.42 -24.95 -17.51
N GLY A 460 5.28 -25.79 -16.94
CA GLY A 460 6.64 -26.04 -17.45
C GLY A 460 7.69 -25.00 -17.04
N LEU A 461 7.54 -24.37 -15.87
CA LEU A 461 8.48 -23.35 -15.39
C LEU A 461 9.94 -23.86 -15.35
N ALA A 462 10.18 -25.08 -14.90
CA ALA A 462 11.52 -25.64 -14.79
C ALA A 462 12.22 -25.71 -16.16
N ASP A 463 11.52 -26.16 -17.20
CA ASP A 463 12.06 -26.27 -18.56
C ASP A 463 12.32 -24.89 -19.17
N LEU A 464 11.47 -23.91 -18.89
CA LEU A 464 11.67 -22.54 -19.34
C LEU A 464 12.92 -21.91 -18.73
N LEU A 465 13.14 -22.12 -17.43
CA LEU A 465 14.33 -21.63 -16.72
C LEU A 465 15.61 -22.36 -17.19
N PHE A 466 15.54 -23.65 -17.41
CA PHE A 466 16.66 -24.43 -17.93
C PHE A 466 17.08 -23.96 -19.33
N THR A 467 16.13 -23.81 -20.24
CA THR A 467 16.38 -23.31 -21.60
C THR A 467 17.05 -21.93 -21.59
N MET A 468 16.59 -21.03 -20.70
CA MET A 468 17.22 -19.71 -20.54
C MET A 468 18.68 -19.81 -20.11
N GLN A 469 19.01 -20.72 -19.18
CA GLN A 469 20.39 -20.91 -18.73
C GLN A 469 21.31 -21.45 -19.83
N GLU A 470 20.81 -22.42 -20.63
CA GLU A 470 21.55 -22.93 -21.80
C GLU A 470 21.78 -21.85 -22.85
N ASP A 471 20.74 -21.04 -23.17
CA ASP A 471 20.87 -19.98 -24.16
C ASP A 471 21.87 -18.91 -23.69
N LYS A 472 21.90 -18.58 -22.39
CA LYS A 472 22.88 -17.68 -21.80
C LYS A 472 24.32 -18.25 -21.89
N GLN A 473 24.50 -19.55 -21.61
CA GLN A 473 25.82 -20.19 -21.76
C GLN A 473 26.28 -20.21 -23.24
N LYS A 474 25.37 -20.52 -24.17
CA LYS A 474 25.66 -20.46 -25.60
C LYS A 474 26.02 -19.04 -26.06
N ALA A 475 25.34 -18.01 -25.52
CA ALA A 475 25.63 -16.61 -25.81
C ALA A 475 27.02 -16.20 -25.30
N VAL A 476 27.42 -16.57 -24.07
CA VAL A 476 28.74 -16.30 -23.50
C VAL A 476 29.85 -16.95 -24.34
N ILE A 477 29.66 -18.20 -24.76
CA ILE A 477 30.63 -18.90 -25.62
C ILE A 477 30.70 -18.25 -27.02
N ALA A 478 29.61 -17.66 -27.49
CA ALA A 478 29.55 -16.94 -28.76
C ALA A 478 30.17 -15.53 -28.67
N GLU A 479 30.11 -14.88 -27.50
CA GLU A 479 30.79 -13.59 -27.26
C GLU A 479 32.32 -13.72 -27.30
N ASP A 480 32.90 -14.81 -26.76
CA ASP A 480 34.33 -15.07 -26.85
C ASP A 480 34.84 -15.22 -28.30
N LYS A 481 33.95 -15.40 -29.28
CA LYS A 481 34.24 -15.50 -30.71
C LYS A 481 33.73 -14.33 -31.53
N LEU A 482 33.20 -13.29 -30.88
CA LEU A 482 32.59 -12.16 -31.57
C LEU A 482 33.68 -11.28 -32.20
N VAL A 483 33.69 -11.23 -33.53
CA VAL A 483 34.61 -10.37 -34.30
C VAL A 483 33.90 -9.08 -34.60
N THR A 484 34.46 -7.96 -34.16
CA THR A 484 33.94 -6.63 -34.53
C THR A 484 34.06 -6.44 -36.05
N PRO A 485 32.99 -6.14 -36.75
CA PRO A 485 33.02 -5.81 -38.18
C PRO A 485 33.96 -4.61 -38.46
N CYS A 486 34.43 -4.49 -39.71
CA CYS A 486 35.23 -3.33 -40.10
C CYS A 486 34.51 -2.02 -39.75
N ALA A 487 35.23 -1.11 -39.08
CA ALA A 487 34.69 0.18 -38.70
C ALA A 487 34.21 0.98 -39.91
N GLU A 488 33.01 1.52 -39.81
CA GLU A 488 32.41 2.40 -40.85
C GLU A 488 31.77 3.63 -40.18
N PRO A 489 31.60 4.75 -40.91
CA PRO A 489 30.97 5.93 -40.32
C PRO A 489 29.55 5.66 -39.83
N CYS A 490 29.31 5.93 -38.55
CA CYS A 490 28.00 5.81 -37.93
C CYS A 490 27.28 7.16 -38.01
N THR A 491 26.34 7.27 -38.93
CA THR A 491 25.61 8.53 -39.27
C THR A 491 24.18 8.55 -38.78
N PHE A 492 23.67 7.44 -38.25
CA PHE A 492 22.31 7.29 -37.76
C PHE A 492 22.29 6.74 -36.34
N SER A 493 21.40 7.28 -35.50
CA SER A 493 21.23 6.86 -34.09
C SER A 493 19.88 6.19 -33.87
N ILE A 494 19.87 5.03 -33.25
CA ILE A 494 18.68 4.29 -32.82
C ILE A 494 18.45 4.58 -31.35
N GLN A 495 17.28 5.13 -31.04
CA GLN A 495 16.83 5.45 -29.69
C GLN A 495 15.81 4.41 -29.20
N GLY A 496 15.57 4.38 -27.88
CA GLY A 496 14.54 3.51 -27.28
C GLY A 496 15.04 2.13 -26.87
N ILE A 497 16.35 1.86 -26.98
CA ILE A 497 16.99 0.69 -26.39
C ILE A 497 17.36 1.04 -24.94
N GLU A 498 17.06 0.15 -24.02
CA GLU A 498 17.41 0.35 -22.60
C GLU A 498 18.93 0.31 -22.41
N VAL A 499 19.44 1.06 -21.42
CA VAL A 499 20.88 1.19 -21.14
C VAL A 499 21.56 -0.15 -21.00
N MET A 500 20.88 -1.09 -20.33
CA MET A 500 21.43 -2.41 -19.99
C MET A 500 21.46 -3.35 -21.20
N ASP A 501 20.71 -3.06 -22.25
CA ASP A 501 20.60 -3.88 -23.46
C ASP A 501 21.46 -3.34 -24.61
N LEU A 502 22.18 -2.21 -24.40
CA LEU A 502 22.96 -1.56 -25.46
C LEU A 502 24.07 -2.44 -26.02
N ASP A 503 24.81 -3.10 -25.15
CA ASP A 503 25.92 -3.97 -25.56
C ASP A 503 25.39 -5.19 -26.33
N GLU A 504 24.27 -5.78 -25.89
CA GLU A 504 23.62 -6.87 -26.62
C GLU A 504 23.07 -6.39 -27.97
N ALA A 505 22.49 -5.22 -28.02
CA ALA A 505 22.02 -4.62 -29.27
C ALA A 505 23.16 -4.42 -30.28
N VAL A 506 24.32 -3.95 -29.83
CA VAL A 506 25.53 -3.82 -30.67
C VAL A 506 26.05 -5.20 -31.08
N HIS A 507 26.11 -6.16 -30.19
CA HIS A 507 26.58 -7.51 -30.49
C HIS A 507 25.70 -8.25 -31.49
N ILE A 508 24.39 -8.07 -31.45
CA ILE A 508 23.46 -8.60 -32.47
C ILE A 508 23.82 -8.08 -33.87
N LEU A 509 24.14 -6.80 -33.96
CA LEU A 509 24.52 -6.19 -35.23
C LEU A 509 25.88 -6.67 -35.71
N TRP A 510 26.85 -6.81 -34.82
CA TRP A 510 28.18 -7.37 -35.16
C TRP A 510 28.08 -8.82 -35.66
N ARG A 511 27.24 -9.68 -35.04
CA ARG A 511 26.93 -11.02 -35.54
C ARG A 511 26.33 -11.03 -36.95
N ALA A 512 25.58 -9.98 -37.28
CA ALA A 512 25.00 -9.79 -38.62
C ALA A 512 25.93 -9.08 -39.63
N GLY A 513 27.19 -8.83 -39.24
CA GLY A 513 28.22 -8.15 -40.06
C GLY A 513 27.94 -6.64 -40.21
N ILE A 514 27.20 -6.04 -39.29
CA ILE A 514 26.91 -4.61 -39.27
C ILE A 514 27.74 -3.96 -38.17
N TYR A 515 28.60 -3.02 -38.54
CA TYR A 515 29.32 -2.22 -37.56
C TYR A 515 28.37 -1.31 -36.81
N ALA A 516 28.44 -1.32 -35.49
CA ALA A 516 27.66 -0.47 -34.59
C ALA A 516 28.49 -0.15 -33.37
N GLN A 517 28.16 0.97 -32.73
CA GLN A 517 28.76 1.42 -31.47
C GLN A 517 27.72 2.08 -30.59
N THR A 518 27.97 2.07 -29.27
CA THR A 518 27.15 2.83 -28.34
C THR A 518 27.49 4.31 -28.39
N GLY A 519 26.51 5.19 -28.22
CA GLY A 519 26.66 6.63 -28.19
C GLY A 519 25.70 7.29 -27.21
N MET A 520 25.86 8.60 -27.01
CA MET A 520 24.95 9.40 -26.20
C MET A 520 24.15 10.34 -27.09
N GLY A 521 22.84 10.21 -27.09
CA GLY A 521 21.90 11.13 -27.75
C GLY A 521 21.33 12.16 -26.77
N CYS A 522 20.58 13.13 -27.29
CA CYS A 522 19.94 14.18 -26.47
C CYS A 522 18.93 13.62 -25.44
N THR A 523 18.34 12.46 -25.69
CA THR A 523 17.31 11.83 -24.85
C THR A 523 17.81 10.61 -24.09
N GLY A 524 19.11 10.32 -24.13
CA GLY A 524 19.72 9.16 -23.49
C GLY A 524 20.67 8.39 -24.41
N PRO A 525 21.12 7.22 -23.97
CA PRO A 525 22.04 6.38 -24.73
C PRO A 525 21.38 5.83 -26.01
N VAL A 526 22.19 5.64 -27.05
CA VAL A 526 21.74 5.23 -28.38
C VAL A 526 22.71 4.21 -29.00
N VAL A 527 22.21 3.40 -29.92
CA VAL A 527 23.06 2.60 -30.81
C VAL A 527 23.29 3.37 -32.12
N MET A 528 24.56 3.59 -32.45
CA MET A 528 25.00 4.32 -33.64
C MET A 528 25.36 3.34 -34.76
N ILE A 529 24.82 3.57 -35.95
CA ILE A 529 25.04 2.74 -37.15
C ILE A 529 25.23 3.58 -38.39
N ASN A 530 25.67 2.96 -39.48
CA ASN A 530 25.59 3.56 -40.80
C ASN A 530 24.13 3.62 -41.26
N GLU A 531 23.67 4.78 -41.73
CA GLU A 531 22.27 5.03 -42.14
C GLU A 531 21.78 4.05 -43.24
N THR A 532 22.66 3.62 -44.14
CA THR A 532 22.31 2.66 -45.18
C THR A 532 21.86 1.30 -44.67
N LYS A 533 22.15 0.99 -43.39
CA LYS A 533 21.81 -0.29 -42.75
C LYS A 533 20.62 -0.19 -41.79
N LYS A 534 19.94 0.98 -41.77
CA LYS A 534 18.86 1.30 -40.82
C LYS A 534 17.75 0.24 -40.81
N GLU A 535 17.15 -0.07 -41.97
CA GLU A 535 16.01 -1.00 -42.08
C GLU A 535 16.36 -2.42 -41.57
N LYS A 536 17.54 -2.90 -41.95
CA LYS A 536 18.03 -4.22 -41.49
C LYS A 536 18.25 -4.23 -39.97
N THR A 537 18.80 -3.15 -39.43
CA THR A 537 19.05 -3.01 -37.99
C THR A 537 17.75 -2.97 -37.19
N LEU A 538 16.79 -2.15 -37.57
CA LEU A 538 15.50 -2.10 -36.90
C LEU A 538 14.78 -3.45 -36.91
N THR A 539 14.89 -4.20 -38.00
CA THR A 539 14.32 -5.55 -38.09
C THR A 539 14.98 -6.52 -37.14
N LEU A 540 16.30 -6.46 -37.00
CA LEU A 540 17.06 -7.31 -36.08
C LEU A 540 16.75 -7.01 -34.62
N HIS A 541 16.72 -5.72 -34.26
CA HIS A 541 16.40 -5.31 -32.88
C HIS A 541 14.94 -5.62 -32.49
N ARG A 542 13.97 -5.48 -33.40
CA ARG A 542 12.58 -5.91 -33.15
C ARG A 542 12.46 -7.43 -32.97
N LYS A 543 13.17 -8.23 -33.77
CA LYS A 543 13.21 -9.69 -33.61
C LYS A 543 13.83 -10.12 -32.28
N ALA A 544 14.76 -9.34 -31.76
CA ALA A 544 15.40 -9.56 -30.47
C ALA A 544 14.60 -8.92 -29.29
N CYS A 545 13.44 -8.36 -29.54
CA CYS A 545 12.62 -7.65 -28.55
C CYS A 545 13.31 -6.46 -27.85
N LEU A 546 14.30 -5.86 -28.50
CA LEU A 546 15.04 -4.69 -27.99
C LEU A 546 14.40 -3.35 -28.43
N LEU A 547 13.50 -3.39 -29.37
CA LEU A 547 12.70 -2.25 -29.84
C LEU A 547 11.24 -2.68 -30.03
N ASN A 548 10.32 -1.81 -29.65
CA ASN A 548 8.88 -1.97 -29.88
C ASN A 548 8.47 -1.70 -31.32
#